data_7ecee508b82157b026ee0757c42560ec
#
_entry.id   7ecee508b82157b026ee0757c42560ec
#
_cell.length_a   1.000
_cell.length_b   1.000
_cell.length_c   1.000
_cell.angle_alpha   90.00
_cell.angle_beta   90.00
_cell.angle_gamma   90.00
#
_symmetry.space_group_name_H-M   'P 1'
#
loop_
_entity.id
_entity.type
_entity.pdbx_description
1 polymer ?
#
loop_
_entity_poly.entity_id
_entity_poly.type
_entity_poly.pdbx_seq_one_letter_code
_entity_poly.pdbx_strand_id
1 'polypeptide(L)'
;NGNTEYYSDFVNTDGSSLMPLSYDENKWKKAADAALEAINLAESNGYSLYEMREGDLSGYPEPQDLTQRTLRFTFMDKDNSKEVLFAETRKAGAYGLQPKSLPYLSDGSWNGVAPTLTMVERFYTKNGLPIDEDPEFDYQNRFSVVPFPDGATYGEGQTIKLNVDREPRFYAWIAFQNGYYECQTESKENAYVAKAERAEGKKW
;
A
#
# COMPACT_ATOMS: atom_id res chain seq x y z
N ASN A 1 0.45 -24.26 -7.58
CA ASN A 1 -0.05 -25.62 -7.52
C ASN A 1 -0.55 -26.04 -8.88
N GLY A 2 -0.71 -27.37 -9.13
CA GLY A 2 -1.13 -27.88 -10.43
C GLY A 2 -2.57 -27.53 -10.77
N ASN A 3 -2.83 -27.31 -12.07
CA ASN A 3 -4.18 -27.11 -12.61
C ASN A 3 -4.22 -27.58 -14.06
N THR A 4 -4.99 -28.63 -14.33
CA THR A 4 -5.13 -29.22 -15.68
C THR A 4 -5.83 -28.24 -16.62
N GLU A 5 -6.85 -27.51 -16.16
CA GLU A 5 -7.60 -26.57 -17.00
C GLU A 5 -6.72 -25.46 -17.59
N TYR A 6 -5.81 -24.92 -16.77
CA TYR A 6 -4.97 -23.80 -17.19
C TYR A 6 -3.63 -24.20 -17.78
N TYR A 7 -3.12 -25.42 -17.47
CA TYR A 7 -1.73 -25.77 -17.79
C TYR A 7 -1.57 -26.95 -18.73
N SER A 8 -2.66 -27.58 -19.21
CA SER A 8 -2.60 -28.72 -20.15
C SER A 8 -1.81 -28.42 -21.42
N ASP A 9 -1.90 -27.20 -21.92
CA ASP A 9 -1.27 -26.76 -23.15
C ASP A 9 0.13 -26.16 -22.96
N PHE A 10 0.58 -26.07 -21.71
CA PHE A 10 1.93 -25.57 -21.38
C PHE A 10 2.94 -26.69 -21.47
N VAL A 11 3.32 -26.99 -22.71
CA VAL A 11 4.29 -28.05 -23.02
C VAL A 11 5.53 -27.50 -23.70
N ASN A 12 6.66 -28.12 -23.42
CA ASN A 12 7.92 -27.82 -24.07
C ASN A 12 7.93 -28.36 -25.48
N THR A 13 8.94 -28.05 -26.30
CA THR A 13 9.12 -28.52 -27.66
C THR A 13 9.29 -30.05 -27.77
N ASP A 14 9.73 -30.69 -26.68
CA ASP A 14 9.83 -32.16 -26.56
C ASP A 14 8.56 -32.84 -26.04
N GLY A 15 7.48 -32.08 -25.80
CA GLY A 15 6.21 -32.56 -25.26
C GLY A 15 6.15 -32.71 -23.74
N SER A 16 7.20 -32.38 -23.02
CA SER A 16 7.18 -32.37 -21.54
C SER A 16 6.35 -31.24 -20.99
N SER A 17 5.55 -31.48 -19.93
CA SER A 17 4.78 -30.48 -19.23
C SER A 17 5.71 -29.49 -18.53
N LEU A 18 5.53 -28.21 -18.81
CA LEU A 18 6.26 -27.11 -18.12
C LEU A 18 5.68 -26.78 -16.73
N MET A 19 4.43 -27.16 -16.50
CA MET A 19 3.73 -26.89 -15.24
C MET A 19 3.08 -28.17 -14.72
N PRO A 20 2.99 -28.35 -13.39
CA PRO A 20 2.28 -29.49 -12.82
C PRO A 20 0.79 -29.40 -13.13
N LEU A 21 0.20 -30.51 -13.54
CA LEU A 21 -1.22 -30.61 -13.91
C LEU A 21 -2.10 -30.94 -12.69
N SER A 22 -1.57 -31.74 -11.75
CA SER A 22 -2.33 -32.15 -10.58
C SER A 22 -2.15 -31.23 -9.41
N TYR A 23 -3.23 -31.02 -8.67
CA TYR A 23 -3.17 -30.34 -7.37
C TYR A 23 -2.46 -31.26 -6.36
N ASP A 24 -1.55 -30.66 -5.57
CA ASP A 24 -0.83 -31.34 -4.49
C ASP A 24 -0.83 -30.43 -3.24
N GLU A 25 -1.58 -30.84 -2.24
CA GLU A 25 -1.73 -30.09 -0.99
C GLU A 25 -0.41 -29.96 -0.23
N ASN A 26 0.50 -30.94 -0.37
CA ASN A 26 1.80 -30.88 0.28
C ASN A 26 2.68 -29.72 -0.19
N LYS A 27 2.42 -29.15 -1.35
CA LYS A 27 3.15 -27.95 -1.84
C LYS A 27 2.87 -26.72 -0.97
N TRP A 28 1.67 -26.58 -0.45
CA TRP A 28 1.34 -25.51 0.47
C TRP A 28 2.08 -25.66 1.80
N LYS A 29 2.13 -26.88 2.31
CA LYS A 29 2.91 -27.19 3.52
C LYS A 29 4.40 -26.90 3.32
N LYS A 30 5.00 -27.33 2.21
CA LYS A 30 6.40 -27.03 1.89
C LYS A 30 6.68 -25.54 1.82
N ALA A 31 5.77 -24.78 1.21
CA ALA A 31 5.90 -23.33 1.12
C ALA A 31 5.82 -22.66 2.52
N ALA A 32 4.90 -23.11 3.37
CA ALA A 32 4.77 -22.62 4.73
C ALA A 32 5.99 -22.95 5.58
N ASP A 33 6.47 -24.20 5.53
CA ASP A 33 7.66 -24.65 6.25
C ASP A 33 8.90 -23.85 5.84
N ALA A 34 9.11 -23.62 4.53
CA ALA A 34 10.23 -22.83 4.03
C ALA A 34 10.13 -21.35 4.42
N ALA A 35 8.94 -20.77 4.42
CA ALA A 35 8.74 -19.40 4.90
C ALA A 35 9.03 -19.27 6.39
N LEU A 36 8.59 -20.23 7.21
CA LEU A 36 8.87 -20.24 8.66
C LEU A 36 10.36 -20.40 8.93
N GLU A 37 11.06 -21.27 8.19
CA GLU A 37 12.51 -21.43 8.31
C GLU A 37 13.23 -20.12 7.97
N ALA A 38 12.82 -19.41 6.92
CA ALA A 38 13.38 -18.12 6.55
C ALA A 38 13.17 -17.06 7.65
N ILE A 39 11.98 -17.01 8.26
CA ILE A 39 11.69 -16.10 9.38
C ILE A 39 12.62 -16.41 10.57
N ASN A 40 12.67 -17.66 11.01
CA ASN A 40 13.49 -18.07 12.15
C ASN A 40 14.99 -17.78 11.92
N LEU A 41 15.46 -18.00 10.69
CA LEU A 41 16.85 -17.69 10.32
C LEU A 41 17.09 -16.17 10.32
N ALA A 42 16.18 -15.39 9.79
CA ALA A 42 16.29 -13.94 9.78
C ALA A 42 16.34 -13.37 11.21
N GLU A 43 15.42 -13.77 12.08
CA GLU A 43 15.37 -13.33 13.47
C GLU A 43 16.66 -13.72 14.24
N SER A 44 17.16 -14.93 14.04
CA SER A 44 18.42 -15.39 14.67
C SER A 44 19.64 -14.60 14.21
N ASN A 45 19.57 -13.92 13.07
CA ASN A 45 20.60 -13.04 12.52
C ASN A 45 20.35 -11.54 12.75
N GLY A 46 19.40 -11.19 13.62
CA GLY A 46 19.16 -9.82 14.05
C GLY A 46 18.23 -9.02 13.15
N TYR A 47 17.54 -9.67 12.23
CA TYR A 47 16.41 -9.07 11.52
C TYR A 47 15.18 -9.04 12.43
N SER A 48 14.31 -8.08 12.23
CA SER A 48 13.07 -7.94 12.99
C SER A 48 12.07 -7.11 12.20
N LEU A 49 10.79 -7.25 12.53
CA LEU A 49 9.79 -6.33 12.01
C LEU A 49 10.16 -4.89 12.37
N TYR A 50 9.90 -3.99 11.43
CA TYR A 50 10.09 -2.56 11.66
C TYR A 50 8.94 -2.04 12.52
N GLU A 51 9.26 -1.27 13.53
CA GLU A 51 8.29 -0.68 14.44
C GLU A 51 8.74 0.72 14.84
N MET A 52 7.88 1.69 14.63
CA MET A 52 8.08 3.04 15.14
C MET A 52 7.57 3.16 16.56
N ARG A 53 8.28 3.94 17.37
CA ARG A 53 7.92 4.21 18.75
C ARG A 53 7.37 5.62 18.89
N GLU A 54 6.61 5.83 19.93
CA GLU A 54 6.19 7.17 20.32
C GLU A 54 7.42 8.07 20.53
N GLY A 55 7.41 9.24 19.91
CA GLY A 55 8.55 10.16 19.93
C GLY A 55 9.52 10.02 18.75
N ASP A 56 9.52 8.90 18.05
CA ASP A 56 10.22 8.80 16.77
C ASP A 56 9.57 9.78 15.78
N LEU A 57 10.39 10.45 15.00
CA LEU A 57 9.92 11.50 14.08
C LEU A 57 9.15 12.64 14.78
N SER A 58 9.58 13.02 15.99
CA SER A 58 9.09 14.23 16.61
C SER A 58 9.28 15.40 15.64
N GLY A 59 8.21 16.15 15.33
CA GLY A 59 8.22 17.20 14.31
C GLY A 59 7.52 16.83 13.01
N TYR A 60 7.08 15.59 12.83
CA TYR A 60 6.12 15.23 11.81
C TYR A 60 4.71 15.46 12.35
N PRO A 61 3.96 16.43 11.83
CA PRO A 61 2.70 16.85 12.45
C PRO A 61 1.64 15.79 12.38
N GLU A 62 1.54 15.09 11.27
CA GLU A 62 0.46 14.13 10.99
C GLU A 62 0.93 13.04 9.99
N PRO A 63 0.30 11.88 9.97
CA PRO A 63 -0.67 11.39 10.95
C PRO A 63 0.00 10.94 12.26
N GLN A 64 -0.75 11.01 13.38
CA GLN A 64 -0.26 10.58 14.69
C GLN A 64 -0.37 9.06 14.92
N ASP A 65 -1.04 8.34 14.05
CA ASP A 65 -1.20 6.89 14.14
C ASP A 65 0.13 6.16 13.91
N LEU A 66 0.66 5.52 14.97
CA LEU A 66 1.94 4.81 14.94
C LEU A 66 1.91 3.61 13.99
N THR A 67 0.78 2.94 13.85
CA THR A 67 0.65 1.81 12.94
C THR A 67 0.77 2.26 11.49
N GLN A 68 0.09 3.34 11.16
CA GLN A 68 0.19 3.93 9.82
C GLN A 68 1.63 4.40 9.53
N ARG A 69 2.27 5.06 10.48
CA ARG A 69 3.67 5.49 10.36
C ARG A 69 4.61 4.31 10.18
N THR A 70 4.51 3.30 11.02
CA THR A 70 5.29 2.06 10.91
C THR A 70 5.18 1.46 9.52
N LEU A 71 3.96 1.28 9.01
CA LEU A 71 3.70 0.73 7.67
C LEU A 71 4.28 1.58 6.53
N ARG A 72 4.29 2.89 6.70
CA ARG A 72 4.83 3.81 5.70
C ARG A 72 6.35 3.86 5.73
N PHE A 73 6.92 3.97 6.92
CA PHE A 73 8.36 4.15 7.08
C PHE A 73 9.17 2.87 6.98
N THR A 74 8.57 1.69 7.10
CA THR A 74 9.28 0.42 6.92
C THR A 74 10.04 0.34 5.58
N PHE A 75 9.54 1.02 4.54
CA PHE A 75 10.17 1.09 3.22
C PHE A 75 11.02 2.35 3.00
N MET A 76 10.84 3.39 3.80
CA MET A 76 11.52 4.66 3.63
C MET A 76 12.76 4.79 4.52
N ASP A 77 12.73 4.21 5.71
CA ASP A 77 13.83 4.25 6.67
C ASP A 77 14.82 3.11 6.43
N LYS A 78 15.53 3.20 5.32
CA LYS A 78 16.49 2.17 4.87
C LYS A 78 17.61 1.89 5.86
N ASP A 79 17.96 2.87 6.69
CA ASP A 79 19.12 2.77 7.59
C ASP A 79 18.75 2.05 8.90
N ASN A 80 17.49 2.10 9.32
CA ASN A 80 17.02 1.47 10.56
C ASN A 80 16.07 0.29 10.34
N SER A 81 15.51 0.14 9.14
CA SER A 81 14.63 -0.99 8.85
C SER A 81 15.41 -2.29 8.77
N LYS A 82 15.19 -3.17 9.75
CA LYS A 82 15.74 -4.53 9.81
C LYS A 82 14.78 -5.58 9.24
N GLU A 83 13.67 -5.17 8.68
CA GLU A 83 12.66 -6.06 8.11
C GLU A 83 13.03 -6.52 6.70
N VAL A 84 13.79 -5.71 5.98
CA VAL A 84 14.10 -5.95 4.57
C VAL A 84 15.23 -6.96 4.42
N LEU A 85 14.91 -8.18 4.01
CA LEU A 85 15.91 -9.24 3.74
C LEU A 85 16.60 -9.05 2.38
N PHE A 86 15.86 -8.59 1.39
CA PHE A 86 16.37 -8.35 0.04
C PHE A 86 15.69 -7.11 -0.55
N ALA A 87 16.49 -6.22 -1.10
CA ALA A 87 15.98 -5.05 -1.79
C ALA A 87 16.73 -4.82 -3.10
N GLU A 88 16.00 -4.61 -4.18
CA GLU A 88 16.56 -4.04 -5.40
C GLU A 88 16.55 -2.52 -5.27
N THR A 89 17.73 -1.94 -5.07
CA THR A 89 17.88 -0.48 -5.01
C THR A 89 18.34 0.04 -6.35
N ARG A 90 17.63 1.02 -6.88
CA ARG A 90 17.96 1.68 -8.15
C ARG A 90 18.32 3.14 -7.91
N LYS A 91 19.10 3.69 -8.81
CA LYS A 91 19.39 5.12 -8.79
C LYS A 91 18.09 5.92 -8.80
N ALA A 92 18.00 6.94 -7.96
CA ALA A 92 16.85 7.85 -7.91
C ALA A 92 16.49 8.35 -9.31
N GLY A 93 15.22 8.35 -9.64
CA GLY A 93 14.72 8.75 -10.96
C GLY A 93 14.82 7.68 -12.06
N ALA A 94 15.37 6.49 -11.76
CA ALA A 94 15.38 5.40 -12.71
C ALA A 94 13.95 5.07 -13.17
N TYR A 95 13.73 5.05 -14.47
CA TYR A 95 12.43 4.79 -15.12
C TYR A 95 11.30 5.76 -14.79
N GLY A 96 11.53 6.80 -14.01
CA GLY A 96 10.52 7.78 -13.63
C GLY A 96 9.33 7.17 -12.89
N LEU A 97 9.51 6.08 -12.13
CA LEU A 97 8.41 5.42 -11.40
C LEU A 97 7.89 6.31 -10.28
N GLN A 98 8.76 6.92 -9.51
CA GLN A 98 8.36 7.79 -8.41
C GLN A 98 7.47 8.95 -8.87
N PRO A 99 7.88 9.82 -9.82
CA PRO A 99 7.01 10.90 -10.28
C PRO A 99 5.73 10.40 -10.96
N LYS A 100 5.72 9.23 -11.57
CA LYS A 100 4.51 8.63 -12.16
C LYS A 100 3.52 8.14 -11.12
N SER A 101 4.02 7.66 -9.98
CA SER A 101 3.19 7.11 -8.90
C SER A 101 2.72 8.15 -7.90
N LEU A 102 3.26 9.36 -7.95
CA LEU A 102 2.83 10.45 -7.08
C LEU A 102 1.53 11.07 -7.57
N PRO A 103 0.60 11.43 -6.66
CA PRO A 103 -0.52 12.27 -7.03
C PRO A 103 0.01 13.60 -7.59
N TYR A 104 -0.81 14.31 -8.35
CA TYR A 104 -0.42 15.59 -8.88
C TYR A 104 -0.34 16.62 -7.73
N LEU A 105 0.87 16.86 -7.26
CA LEU A 105 1.16 17.78 -6.16
C LEU A 105 1.73 19.11 -6.67
N SER A 106 2.62 19.04 -7.67
CA SER A 106 3.30 20.18 -8.29
C SER A 106 4.01 19.74 -9.57
N ASP A 107 4.80 20.62 -10.16
CA ASP A 107 5.68 20.27 -11.25
C ASP A 107 6.62 19.13 -10.85
N GLY A 108 6.62 18.06 -11.64
CA GLY A 108 7.44 16.87 -11.40
C GLY A 108 6.68 15.65 -10.86
N SER A 109 5.40 15.77 -10.54
CA SER A 109 4.53 14.63 -10.25
C SER A 109 3.51 14.45 -11.39
N TRP A 110 3.37 13.21 -11.90
CA TRP A 110 2.67 12.99 -13.18
C TRP A 110 1.34 12.26 -13.03
N ASN A 111 1.05 11.70 -11.87
CA ASN A 111 -0.18 10.93 -11.62
C ASN A 111 -0.48 9.91 -12.74
N GLY A 112 0.55 9.23 -13.22
CA GLY A 112 0.45 8.34 -14.39
C GLY A 112 0.28 6.87 -14.05
N VAL A 113 0.47 6.50 -12.79
CA VAL A 113 0.31 5.13 -12.28
C VAL A 113 -0.51 5.20 -10.99
N ALA A 114 -1.64 4.54 -11.00
CA ALA A 114 -2.53 4.46 -9.85
C ALA A 114 -3.00 3.00 -9.66
N PRO A 115 -3.34 2.59 -8.43
CA PRO A 115 -3.97 1.31 -8.20
C PRO A 115 -5.34 1.26 -8.88
N THR A 116 -5.73 0.06 -9.31
CA THR A 116 -7.10 -0.15 -9.80
C THR A 116 -8.12 0.00 -8.69
N LEU A 117 -9.35 0.35 -9.02
CA LEU A 117 -10.45 0.42 -8.04
C LEU A 117 -10.60 -0.90 -7.28
N THR A 118 -10.52 -2.03 -7.97
CA THR A 118 -10.58 -3.36 -7.35
C THR A 118 -9.48 -3.53 -6.28
N MET A 119 -8.27 -3.02 -6.51
CA MET A 119 -7.22 -3.08 -5.50
C MET A 119 -7.53 -2.18 -4.31
N VAL A 120 -8.03 -0.98 -4.54
CA VAL A 120 -8.46 -0.05 -3.49
C VAL A 120 -9.58 -0.62 -2.64
N GLU A 121 -10.54 -1.30 -3.25
CA GLU A 121 -11.66 -1.93 -2.56
C GLU A 121 -11.25 -3.16 -1.73
N ARG A 122 -10.11 -3.80 -2.02
CA ARG A 122 -9.60 -4.94 -1.25
C ARG A 122 -8.94 -4.60 0.08
N PHE A 123 -8.65 -3.34 0.34
CA PHE A 123 -8.28 -2.93 1.69
C PHE A 123 -9.47 -3.07 2.62
N TYR A 124 -9.22 -3.42 3.86
CA TYR A 124 -10.26 -3.64 4.86
C TYR A 124 -10.79 -2.33 5.44
N THR A 125 -11.92 -2.42 6.12
CA THR A 125 -12.43 -1.36 6.99
C THR A 125 -11.60 -1.25 8.28
N LYS A 126 -11.85 -0.23 9.07
CA LYS A 126 -11.28 -0.09 10.42
C LYS A 126 -11.61 -1.26 11.35
N ASN A 127 -12.66 -2.00 11.04
CA ASN A 127 -13.10 -3.19 11.79
C ASN A 127 -12.38 -4.48 11.34
N GLY A 128 -11.48 -4.39 10.35
CA GLY A 128 -10.74 -5.54 9.81
C GLY A 128 -11.57 -6.46 8.91
N LEU A 129 -12.66 -5.96 8.34
CA LEU A 129 -13.56 -6.71 7.45
C LEU A 129 -13.45 -6.20 6.01
N PRO A 130 -13.73 -7.04 4.99
CA PRO A 130 -13.96 -6.58 3.64
C PRO A 130 -15.05 -5.50 3.60
N ILE A 131 -14.89 -4.50 2.74
CA ILE A 131 -15.81 -3.34 2.74
C ILE A 131 -17.24 -3.68 2.34
N ASP A 132 -17.45 -4.77 1.63
CA ASP A 132 -18.76 -5.28 1.20
C ASP A 132 -19.39 -6.26 2.22
N GLU A 133 -18.63 -6.68 3.23
CA GLU A 133 -19.05 -7.58 4.30
C GLU A 133 -19.22 -6.86 5.65
N ASP A 134 -18.68 -5.66 5.80
CA ASP A 134 -18.78 -4.90 7.05
C ASP A 134 -20.13 -4.20 7.16
N PRO A 135 -20.98 -4.56 8.14
CA PRO A 135 -22.32 -3.97 8.30
C PRO A 135 -22.28 -2.48 8.70
N GLU A 136 -21.15 -1.98 9.20
CA GLU A 136 -20.98 -0.57 9.55
C GLU A 136 -20.51 0.28 8.37
N PHE A 137 -20.07 -0.36 7.28
CA PHE A 137 -19.58 0.34 6.10
C PHE A 137 -20.68 0.42 5.03
N ASP A 138 -21.07 1.64 4.67
CA ASP A 138 -22.08 1.87 3.61
C ASP A 138 -21.49 1.64 2.22
N TYR A 139 -21.32 0.36 1.86
CA TYR A 139 -20.74 -0.06 0.59
C TYR A 139 -21.49 0.46 -0.62
N GLN A 140 -22.83 0.50 -0.56
CA GLN A 140 -23.66 0.91 -1.68
C GLN A 140 -23.44 2.40 -2.03
N ASN A 141 -23.18 3.22 -1.04
CA ASN A 141 -22.95 4.65 -1.19
C ASN A 141 -21.48 5.05 -1.09
N ARG A 142 -20.55 4.11 -1.32
CA ARG A 142 -19.10 4.32 -1.14
C ARG A 142 -18.50 5.45 -1.98
N PHE A 143 -19.18 5.87 -3.04
CA PHE A 143 -18.77 7.01 -3.86
C PHE A 143 -19.44 8.34 -3.47
N SER A 144 -20.27 8.34 -2.44
CA SER A 144 -20.87 9.59 -1.94
C SER A 144 -19.79 10.47 -1.30
N VAL A 145 -19.89 11.76 -1.54
CA VAL A 145 -19.02 12.75 -0.91
C VAL A 145 -19.41 12.91 0.56
N VAL A 146 -18.42 12.80 1.43
CA VAL A 146 -18.59 12.90 2.88
C VAL A 146 -17.48 13.77 3.47
N PRO A 147 -17.72 14.43 4.62
CA PRO A 147 -16.64 15.06 5.37
C PRO A 147 -15.74 14.00 5.99
N PHE A 148 -14.48 14.33 6.23
CA PHE A 148 -13.67 13.57 7.15
C PHE A 148 -14.23 13.67 8.57
N PRO A 149 -14.02 12.65 9.42
CA PRO A 149 -14.32 12.73 10.84
C PRO A 149 -13.61 13.93 11.50
N ASP A 150 -14.21 14.49 12.54
CA ASP A 150 -13.62 15.58 13.31
C ASP A 150 -12.21 15.21 13.80
N GLY A 151 -11.29 16.18 13.72
CA GLY A 151 -9.90 15.95 14.06
C GLY A 151 -9.16 15.07 13.06
N ALA A 152 -9.47 15.23 11.79
CA ALA A 152 -8.99 14.40 10.70
C ALA A 152 -7.49 14.06 10.80
N THR A 153 -7.19 12.89 11.31
CA THR A 153 -5.82 12.35 11.40
C THR A 153 -5.27 12.03 10.00
N TYR A 154 -6.14 11.78 9.04
CA TYR A 154 -5.78 11.27 7.73
C TYR A 154 -6.07 12.23 6.58
N GLY A 155 -6.57 13.42 6.85
CA GLY A 155 -6.88 14.44 5.87
C GLY A 155 -7.87 15.48 6.39
N GLU A 156 -8.25 16.41 5.53
CA GLU A 156 -9.19 17.48 5.86
C GLU A 156 -10.16 17.77 4.71
N GLY A 157 -11.32 18.36 5.02
CA GLY A 157 -12.33 18.73 4.04
C GLY A 157 -13.26 17.60 3.68
N GLN A 158 -13.46 17.36 2.38
CA GLN A 158 -14.38 16.34 1.87
C GLN A 158 -13.65 15.31 1.03
N THR A 159 -14.10 14.07 1.12
CA THR A 159 -13.64 12.97 0.29
C THR A 159 -14.83 12.06 -0.06
N ILE A 160 -14.60 10.95 -0.74
CA ILE A 160 -15.64 9.95 -0.94
C ILE A 160 -15.64 8.94 0.22
N LYS A 161 -16.80 8.38 0.53
CA LYS A 161 -16.96 7.40 1.64
C LYS A 161 -15.99 6.22 1.53
N LEU A 162 -15.62 5.82 0.31
CA LEU A 162 -14.63 4.78 0.06
C LEU A 162 -13.29 5.02 0.79
N ASN A 163 -12.94 6.26 1.06
CA ASN A 163 -11.67 6.64 1.68
C ASN A 163 -11.76 6.81 3.20
N VAL A 164 -12.93 6.60 3.79
CA VAL A 164 -13.18 6.81 5.23
C VAL A 164 -13.40 5.47 5.92
N ASP A 165 -13.06 5.39 7.20
CA ASP A 165 -13.22 4.17 8.02
C ASP A 165 -12.44 2.96 7.47
N ARG A 166 -11.23 3.19 6.95
CA ARG A 166 -10.36 2.16 6.40
C ARG A 166 -9.26 1.75 7.39
N GLU A 167 -8.66 0.61 7.13
CA GLU A 167 -7.52 0.11 7.90
C GLU A 167 -6.27 1.00 7.74
N PRO A 168 -5.30 0.96 8.68
CA PRO A 168 -4.09 1.78 8.61
C PRO A 168 -3.26 1.61 7.34
N ARG A 169 -3.22 0.41 6.73
CA ARG A 169 -2.53 0.16 5.46
C ARG A 169 -3.08 0.98 4.31
N PHE A 170 -4.39 1.20 4.29
CA PHE A 170 -5.01 2.06 3.29
C PHE A 170 -4.41 3.46 3.35
N TYR A 171 -4.41 4.07 4.52
CA TYR A 171 -3.90 5.42 4.71
C TYR A 171 -2.38 5.53 4.55
N ALA A 172 -1.65 4.45 4.80
CA ALA A 172 -0.21 4.43 4.61
C ALA A 172 0.20 4.43 3.12
N TRP A 173 -0.59 3.77 2.25
CA TRP A 173 -0.16 3.47 0.88
C TRP A 173 -1.00 4.08 -0.22
N ILE A 174 -2.22 4.51 0.07
CA ILE A 174 -3.13 5.07 -0.93
C ILE A 174 -3.21 6.58 -0.77
N ALA A 175 -2.77 7.30 -1.79
CA ALA A 175 -3.01 8.73 -1.89
C ALA A 175 -4.41 8.97 -2.49
N PHE A 176 -5.18 9.81 -1.84
CA PHE A 176 -6.55 10.14 -2.25
C PHE A 176 -6.87 11.61 -1.99
N GLN A 177 -7.95 12.10 -2.55
CA GLN A 177 -8.36 13.50 -2.41
C GLN A 177 -8.52 13.92 -0.96
N ASN A 178 -7.86 14.99 -0.58
CA ASN A 178 -7.81 15.58 0.77
C ASN A 178 -7.20 14.67 1.85
N GLY A 179 -6.60 13.53 1.46
CA GLY A 179 -5.77 12.74 2.36
C GLY A 179 -4.39 13.39 2.57
N TYR A 180 -3.79 13.19 3.73
CA TYR A 180 -2.43 13.62 3.98
C TYR A 180 -1.44 12.81 3.13
N TYR A 181 -0.49 13.52 2.57
CA TYR A 181 0.64 12.94 1.85
C TYR A 181 1.93 13.52 2.44
N GLU A 182 2.73 12.67 3.07
CA GLU A 182 3.99 13.09 3.68
C GLU A 182 5.05 13.33 2.61
N CYS A 183 5.18 14.56 2.20
CA CYS A 183 6.29 15.02 1.38
C CYS A 183 6.79 16.35 1.91
N GLN A 184 8.07 16.62 1.72
CA GLN A 184 8.60 17.95 2.01
C GLN A 184 8.11 18.94 0.96
N THR A 185 7.50 20.02 1.44
CA THR A 185 7.24 21.21 0.64
C THR A 185 8.47 22.13 0.65
N GLU A 186 8.45 23.20 -0.14
CA GLU A 186 9.50 24.22 -0.10
C GLU A 186 9.63 24.88 1.28
N SER A 187 8.54 24.94 2.04
CA SER A 187 8.52 25.43 3.43
C SER A 187 9.01 24.40 4.46
N LYS A 188 9.42 23.22 4.02
CA LYS A 188 9.81 22.08 4.87
C LYS A 188 8.67 21.52 5.73
N GLU A 189 7.45 21.72 5.32
CA GLU A 189 6.30 21.03 5.90
C GLU A 189 6.35 19.56 5.54
N ASN A 190 6.03 18.70 6.49
CA ASN A 190 6.13 17.23 6.32
C ASN A 190 4.81 16.58 5.90
N ALA A 191 3.76 17.36 5.75
CA ALA A 191 2.47 16.88 5.30
C ALA A 191 1.90 17.75 4.19
N TYR A 192 1.32 17.13 3.20
CA TYR A 192 0.66 17.77 2.10
C TYR A 192 -0.72 17.15 1.89
N VAL A 193 -1.73 17.98 1.77
CA VAL A 193 -3.08 17.50 1.46
C VAL A 193 -3.20 17.30 -0.04
N ALA A 194 -3.39 16.06 -0.48
CA ALA A 194 -3.55 15.73 -1.87
C ALA A 194 -4.85 16.32 -2.43
N LYS A 195 -4.75 17.18 -3.44
CA LYS A 195 -5.91 17.78 -4.11
C LYS A 195 -6.04 17.18 -5.50
N ALA A 196 -7.01 16.30 -5.65
CA ALA A 196 -7.34 15.67 -6.91
C ALA A 196 -8.51 16.37 -7.62
N GLU A 197 -8.82 17.59 -7.25
CA GLU A 197 -9.86 18.38 -7.89
C GLU A 197 -9.43 18.79 -9.30
N ARG A 198 -10.33 18.59 -10.23
CA ARG A 198 -10.13 19.05 -11.60
C ARG A 198 -10.12 20.57 -11.62
N ALA A 199 -8.99 21.18 -11.89
CA ALA A 199 -8.94 22.61 -12.13
C ALA A 199 -9.77 22.93 -13.39
N GLU A 200 -10.64 23.94 -13.31
CA GLU A 200 -11.43 24.38 -14.46
C GLU A 200 -10.53 24.60 -15.68
N GLY A 201 -10.88 23.96 -16.79
CA GLY A 201 -10.17 24.08 -18.07
C GLY A 201 -8.96 23.14 -18.25
N LYS A 202 -8.53 22.35 -17.29
CA LYS A 202 -7.51 21.32 -17.49
C LYS A 202 -8.15 19.98 -17.84
N LYS A 203 -7.74 19.40 -18.96
CA LYS A 203 -8.05 18.00 -19.31
C LYS A 203 -7.02 17.10 -18.65
N TRP A 204 -7.49 16.08 -18.00
CA TRP A 204 -6.66 14.97 -17.49
C TRP A 204 -6.38 14.00 -18.62
#